data_61c2a9bf92a9c1752eb093d93df8d040
#
_entry.id   61c2a9bf92a9c1752eb093d93df8d040
#
_cell.length_a   1.000
_cell.length_b   1.000
_cell.length_c   1.000
_cell.angle_alpha   90.00
_cell.angle_beta   90.00
_cell.angle_gamma   90.00
#
_symmetry.space_group_name_H-M   'P 1'
#
loop_
_entity.id
_entity.type
_entity.pdbx_description
1 polymer ?
#
loop_
_entity_poly.entity_id
_entity_poly.type
_entity_poly.pdbx_seq_one_letter_code
_entity_poly.pdbx_strand_id
1 'polypeptide(L)'
;MNTIHYTYILASKRRGALFVGATADLIDCVLEHKGNLIDGVTSLYAIHQLVYFERFDTAGPALLREAEIKQLPRCLKLRLIEQQNPDWDDLYEYIVEASSQPVQASA
;
A
#
# COMPACT_ATOMS: atom_id res chain seq x y z
N MET A 1 -4.46 -22.98 -3.47
CA MET A 1 -5.05 -21.84 -2.93
C MET A 1 -4.40 -20.58 -3.43
N ASN A 2 -5.19 -19.64 -3.90
CA ASN A 2 -4.62 -18.43 -4.47
C ASN A 2 -4.35 -17.42 -3.37
N THR A 3 -3.14 -16.88 -3.39
CA THR A 3 -2.76 -15.83 -2.48
C THR A 3 -2.68 -14.54 -3.27
N ILE A 4 -3.46 -13.55 -2.88
CA ILE A 4 -3.42 -12.25 -3.53
C ILE A 4 -2.20 -11.49 -3.02
N HIS A 5 -1.51 -10.84 -3.93
CA HIS A 5 -0.34 -10.03 -3.61
C HIS A 5 -0.62 -8.58 -3.98
N TYR A 6 0.05 -7.68 -3.30
CA TYR A 6 -0.14 -6.25 -3.48
C TYR A 6 1.18 -5.55 -3.60
N THR A 7 1.23 -4.55 -4.47
CA THR A 7 2.29 -3.55 -4.45
C THR A 7 1.65 -2.29 -3.89
N TYR A 8 2.30 -1.65 -2.93
CA TYR A 8 1.66 -0.55 -2.21
C TYR A 8 2.65 0.58 -1.95
N ILE A 9 2.10 1.75 -1.66
CA ILE A 9 2.89 2.91 -1.25
C ILE A 9 2.30 3.45 0.04
N LEU A 10 3.18 3.65 1.02
CA LEU A 10 2.83 4.33 2.26
C LEU A 10 3.43 5.72 2.24
N ALA A 11 2.79 6.65 2.94
CA ALA A 11 3.27 8.03 3.04
C ALA A 11 3.19 8.49 4.48
N SER A 12 4.07 9.44 4.83
CA SER A 12 4.00 10.07 6.15
C SER A 12 2.88 11.08 6.22
N LYS A 13 2.61 11.73 5.10
CA LYS A 13 1.55 12.73 4.97
C LYS A 13 1.42 13.04 3.50
N ARG A 14 0.47 13.90 3.16
CA ARG A 14 0.31 14.32 1.77
C ARG A 14 1.64 14.84 1.25
N ARG A 15 2.12 14.24 0.17
CA ARG A 15 3.36 14.58 -0.51
C ARG A 15 4.58 14.50 0.41
N GLY A 16 4.48 13.72 1.49
CA GLY A 16 5.58 13.53 2.41
C GLY A 16 6.52 12.41 1.99
N ALA A 17 7.16 11.79 2.98
CA ALA A 17 8.06 10.67 2.73
C ALA A 17 7.25 9.47 2.24
N LEU A 18 7.82 8.70 1.32
CA LEU A 18 7.16 7.57 0.71
C LEU A 18 7.92 6.28 0.97
N PHE A 19 7.20 5.18 1.09
CA PHE A 19 7.75 3.85 1.17
C PHE A 19 7.00 2.95 0.20
N VAL A 20 7.72 2.24 -0.66
CA VAL A 20 7.14 1.33 -1.65
C VAL A 20 7.45 -0.09 -1.24
N GLY A 21 6.45 -0.96 -1.23
CA GLY A 21 6.66 -2.35 -0.84
C GLY A 21 5.71 -3.29 -1.57
N ALA A 22 5.88 -4.58 -1.31
CA ALA A 22 4.98 -5.61 -1.82
C ALA A 22 4.72 -6.60 -0.70
N THR A 23 3.50 -7.14 -0.65
CA THR A 23 3.13 -8.04 0.42
C THR A 23 1.99 -8.96 -0.02
N ALA A 24 1.91 -10.12 0.61
CA ALA A 24 0.78 -11.02 0.45
C ALA A 24 -0.34 -10.71 1.43
N ASP A 25 -0.09 -9.84 2.40
CA ASP A 25 -1.08 -9.51 3.43
C ASP A 25 -1.03 -8.02 3.70
N LEU A 26 -1.76 -7.27 2.87
CA LEU A 26 -1.70 -5.82 2.91
C LEU A 26 -2.21 -5.27 4.24
N ILE A 27 -3.30 -5.82 4.76
CA ILE A 27 -3.89 -5.32 6.00
C ILE A 27 -2.93 -5.45 7.15
N ASP A 28 -2.36 -6.63 7.35
CA ASP A 28 -1.42 -6.86 8.45
C ASP A 28 -0.16 -6.02 8.26
N CYS A 29 0.32 -5.92 7.02
CA CYS A 29 1.52 -5.16 6.73
C CYS A 29 1.34 -3.69 7.10
N VAL A 30 0.22 -3.10 6.69
CA VAL A 30 -0.05 -1.69 6.99
C VAL A 30 -0.24 -1.51 8.50
N LEU A 31 -0.92 -2.46 9.14
CA LEU A 31 -1.13 -2.38 10.58
C LEU A 31 0.19 -2.40 11.34
N GLU A 32 1.13 -3.22 10.91
CA GLU A 32 2.45 -3.26 11.53
C GLU A 32 3.18 -1.93 11.39
N HIS A 33 3.08 -1.31 10.22
CA HIS A 33 3.68 0.02 10.03
C HIS A 33 3.00 1.07 10.90
N LYS A 34 1.67 1.01 11.01
CA LYS A 34 0.93 1.98 11.83
C LYS A 34 1.29 1.83 13.31
N GLY A 35 1.58 0.62 13.75
CA GLY A 35 1.96 0.38 15.14
C GLY A 35 3.43 0.60 15.43
N ASN A 36 4.22 0.99 14.43
CA ASN A 36 5.66 1.16 14.57
C ASN A 36 6.34 -0.14 15.02
N LEU A 37 5.77 -1.27 14.58
CA LEU A 37 6.31 -2.58 14.95
C LEU A 37 7.48 -2.99 14.07
N ILE A 38 7.66 -2.30 12.94
CA ILE A 38 8.76 -2.55 12.03
C ILE A 38 9.80 -1.47 12.21
N ASP A 39 11.00 -1.87 12.58
CA ASP A 39 12.11 -0.92 12.74
C ASP A 39 12.58 -0.42 11.40
N GLY A 40 13.17 0.76 11.38
CA GLY A 40 13.80 1.30 10.20
C GLY A 40 13.14 2.55 9.69
N VAL A 41 13.21 2.75 8.36
CA VAL A 41 12.81 4.01 7.73
C VAL A 41 11.35 4.36 8.01
N THR A 42 10.44 3.39 7.89
CA THR A 42 9.02 3.70 8.06
C THR A 42 8.70 4.13 9.47
N SER A 43 9.33 3.51 10.46
CA SER A 43 9.13 3.90 11.86
C SER A 43 9.72 5.26 12.14
N LEU A 44 10.94 5.49 11.65
CA LEU A 44 11.67 6.72 11.90
C LEU A 44 10.95 7.95 11.35
N TYR A 45 10.34 7.82 10.17
CA TYR A 45 9.69 8.96 9.51
C TYR A 45 8.17 8.92 9.63
N ALA A 46 7.63 8.04 10.48
CA ALA A 46 6.18 7.92 10.68
C ALA A 46 5.43 7.71 9.38
N ILE A 47 5.91 6.78 8.55
CA ILE A 47 5.31 6.50 7.25
C ILE A 47 4.25 5.44 7.46
N HIS A 48 3.01 5.87 7.74
CA HIS A 48 1.94 4.97 8.18
C HIS A 48 0.70 4.99 7.30
N GLN A 49 0.55 5.97 6.42
CA GLN A 49 -0.68 6.10 5.66
C GLN A 49 -0.60 5.33 4.36
N LEU A 50 -1.56 4.46 4.11
CA LEU A 50 -1.62 3.72 2.85
C LEU A 50 -2.27 4.63 1.82
N VAL A 51 -1.50 5.08 0.83
CA VAL A 51 -2.01 6.03 -0.15
C VAL A 51 -2.18 5.46 -1.55
N TYR A 52 -1.70 4.23 -1.78
CA TYR A 52 -1.80 3.61 -3.09
C TYR A 52 -1.58 2.11 -2.98
N PHE A 53 -2.31 1.32 -3.76
CA PHE A 53 -2.00 -0.10 -3.89
C PHE A 53 -2.50 -0.64 -5.21
N GLU A 54 -1.85 -1.72 -5.66
CA GLU A 54 -2.26 -2.50 -6.83
C GLU A 54 -2.33 -3.95 -6.42
N ARG A 55 -3.31 -4.66 -6.97
CA ARG A 55 -3.56 -6.05 -6.63
C ARG A 55 -3.07 -6.96 -7.74
N PHE A 56 -2.43 -8.06 -7.36
CA PHE A 56 -1.92 -9.06 -8.29
C PHE A 56 -2.29 -10.46 -7.80
N ASP A 57 -2.46 -11.37 -8.75
CA ASP A 57 -2.82 -12.74 -8.42
C ASP A 57 -1.63 -13.57 -7.96
N THR A 58 -0.40 -13.15 -8.26
CA THR A 58 0.80 -13.88 -7.89
C THR A 58 1.88 -12.92 -7.43
N ALA A 59 2.91 -13.47 -6.78
CA ALA A 59 3.98 -12.66 -6.21
C ALA A 59 4.88 -12.02 -7.28
N GLY A 60 5.15 -12.72 -8.36
CA GLY A 60 6.09 -12.23 -9.38
C GLY A 60 5.76 -10.86 -9.91
N PRO A 61 4.55 -10.66 -10.47
CA PRO A 61 4.18 -9.34 -10.97
C PRO A 61 4.16 -8.27 -9.89
N ALA A 62 3.78 -8.62 -8.66
CA ALA A 62 3.77 -7.64 -7.56
C ALA A 62 5.19 -7.16 -7.25
N LEU A 63 6.15 -8.08 -7.21
CA LEU A 63 7.54 -7.72 -6.94
C LEU A 63 8.14 -6.91 -8.08
N LEU A 64 7.78 -7.26 -9.31
CA LEU A 64 8.25 -6.51 -10.46
C LEU A 64 7.73 -5.08 -10.43
N ARG A 65 6.45 -4.93 -10.09
CA ARG A 65 5.84 -3.61 -10.01
C ARG A 65 6.48 -2.77 -8.90
N GLU A 66 6.77 -3.41 -7.78
CA GLU A 66 7.48 -2.74 -6.69
C GLU A 66 8.80 -2.15 -7.18
N ALA A 67 9.57 -2.95 -7.91
CA ALA A 67 10.85 -2.49 -8.44
C ALA A 67 10.66 -1.34 -9.42
N GLU A 68 9.64 -1.44 -10.28
CA GLU A 68 9.36 -0.38 -11.24
C GLU A 68 9.03 0.94 -10.55
N ILE A 69 8.17 0.88 -9.55
CA ILE A 69 7.75 2.10 -8.85
C ILE A 69 8.91 2.70 -8.08
N LYS A 70 9.73 1.86 -7.45
CA LYS A 70 10.89 2.35 -6.71
C LYS A 70 11.85 3.15 -7.60
N GLN A 71 11.90 2.82 -8.88
CA GLN A 71 12.81 3.49 -9.81
C GLN A 71 12.22 4.76 -10.43
N LEU A 72 10.93 5.01 -10.23
CA LEU A 72 10.33 6.22 -10.77
C LEU A 72 10.88 7.46 -10.07
N PRO A 73 11.09 8.55 -10.81
CA PRO A 73 11.35 9.83 -10.15
C PRO A 73 10.21 10.19 -9.22
N ARG A 74 10.53 10.97 -8.19
CA ARG A 74 9.52 11.31 -7.18
C ARG A 74 8.27 11.93 -7.79
N CYS A 75 8.42 12.83 -8.76
CA CYS A 75 7.26 13.47 -9.36
C CYS A 75 6.32 12.47 -10.02
N LEU A 76 6.84 11.39 -10.57
CA LEU A 76 6.01 10.35 -11.17
C LEU A 76 5.36 9.48 -10.12
N LYS A 77 6.03 9.24 -9.00
CA LYS A 77 5.39 8.54 -7.88
C LYS A 77 4.21 9.33 -7.35
N LEU A 78 4.39 10.65 -7.20
CA LEU A 78 3.30 11.51 -6.74
C LEU A 78 2.13 11.48 -7.71
N ARG A 79 2.42 11.53 -9.01
CA ARG A 79 1.37 11.47 -10.02
C ARG A 79 0.63 10.15 -9.98
N LEU A 80 1.37 9.06 -9.81
CA LEU A 80 0.76 7.73 -9.74
C LEU A 80 -0.24 7.67 -8.60
N ILE A 81 0.14 8.18 -7.44
CA ILE A 81 -0.75 8.21 -6.29
C ILE A 81 -1.98 9.07 -6.58
N GLU A 82 -1.76 10.26 -7.10
CA GLU A 82 -2.84 11.24 -7.25
C GLU A 82 -3.82 10.91 -8.36
N GLN A 83 -3.45 10.05 -9.28
CA GLN A 83 -4.39 9.58 -10.29
C GLN A 83 -5.55 8.80 -9.68
N GLN A 84 -5.30 8.07 -8.60
CA GLN A 84 -6.33 7.26 -7.96
C GLN A 84 -6.77 7.82 -6.62
N ASN A 85 -5.91 8.60 -5.99
CA ASN A 85 -6.14 9.09 -4.63
C ASN A 85 -5.70 10.56 -4.56
N PRO A 86 -6.42 11.46 -5.23
CA PRO A 86 -5.98 12.85 -5.31
C PRO A 86 -5.94 13.56 -3.96
N ASP A 87 -6.70 13.08 -2.99
CA ASP A 87 -6.73 13.71 -1.66
C ASP A 87 -5.75 13.09 -0.70
N TRP A 88 -5.02 12.06 -1.11
CA TRP A 88 -4.05 11.36 -0.25
C TRP A 88 -4.70 10.79 1.01
N ASP A 89 -5.91 10.28 0.86
CA ASP A 89 -6.61 9.63 1.98
C ASP A 89 -5.86 8.36 2.39
N ASP A 90 -5.95 8.04 3.67
CA ASP A 90 -5.42 6.78 4.17
C ASP A 90 -6.40 5.68 3.78
N LEU A 91 -5.99 4.81 2.87
CA LEU A 91 -6.86 3.78 2.32
C LEU A 91 -6.98 2.55 3.23
N TYR A 92 -6.33 2.58 4.38
CA TYR A 92 -6.34 1.42 5.27
C TYR A 92 -7.75 0.99 5.65
N GLU A 93 -8.58 1.93 6.06
CA GLU A 93 -9.94 1.60 6.45
C GLU A 93 -10.75 1.08 5.28
N TYR A 94 -10.47 1.58 4.08
CA TYR A 94 -11.13 1.10 2.89
C TYR A 94 -10.84 -0.38 2.65
N ILE A 95 -9.58 -0.80 2.76
CA ILE A 95 -9.24 -2.20 2.52
C ILE A 95 -9.74 -3.10 3.65
N VAL A 96 -9.76 -2.62 4.88
CA VAL A 96 -10.30 -3.38 5.99
C VAL A 96 -11.80 -3.60 5.80
N GLU A 97 -12.51 -2.56 5.44
CA GLU A 97 -13.94 -2.63 5.21
C GLU A 97 -14.28 -3.58 4.07
N ALA A 98 -13.56 -3.46 2.96
CA ALA A 98 -13.78 -4.33 1.82
C ALA A 98 -13.51 -5.78 2.18
N SER A 99 -12.48 -6.01 3.00
CA SER A 99 -12.10 -7.36 3.39
C SER A 99 -13.08 -7.98 4.37
N SER A 100 -13.70 -7.17 5.22
CA SER A 100 -14.59 -7.69 6.25
C SER A 100 -16.04 -7.81 5.80
N GLN A 101 -16.37 -7.35 4.59
CA GLN A 101 -17.73 -7.48 4.11
C GLN A 101 -18.09 -8.94 3.87
N PRO A 102 -19.32 -9.33 4.19
CA PRO A 102 -19.73 -10.70 3.94
C PRO A 102 -19.65 -10.99 2.48
N VAL A 103 -19.32 -12.16 2.26
CA VAL A 103 -19.21 -12.56 0.95
C VAL A 103 -20.51 -12.61 0.32
N GLN A 104 -21.18 -12.27 0.67
CA GLN A 104 -22.06 -12.17 0.16
C GLN A 104 -22.45 -12.17 -0.73
N ALA A 105 -22.15 -11.99 -0.56
CA ALA A 105 -22.53 -11.67 -1.18
C ALA A 105 -22.91 -12.31 -1.99
N SER A 106 -22.75 -12.69 -2.10
CA SER A 106 -23.03 -13.29 -2.81
C SER A 106 -23.94 -13.67 -3.01
N ALA A 107 -24.22 -13.50 -2.75
CA ALA A 107 -25.20 -14.02 -2.99
C ALA A 107 -25.79 -14.17 -3.73
#